data_835348ad9af548982d4d415e93abfb5a
#
_entry.id   835348ad9af548982d4d415e93abfb5a
#
_cell.length_a   1.000
_cell.length_b   1.000
_cell.length_c   1.000
_cell.angle_alpha   90.00
_cell.angle_beta   90.00
_cell.angle_gamma   90.00
#
_symmetry.space_group_name_H-M   'P 1'
#
loop_
_entity.id
_entity.type
_entity.pdbx_description
1 polymer ?
#
loop_
_entity_poly.entity_id
_entity_poly.type
_entity_poly.pdbx_seq_one_letter_code
_entity_poly.pdbx_strand_id
1 'polypeptide(L)'
;MQEVYLYQTVHILGGRSLHLTAHLAVLDRWSRELFGRPAGFRQQPLARQIEALAAQTAPADCDLSQFVRIVVPASGDPAFRLESEGISLYRGYDLRSLMPDAATLQYDMPFPEAPTSAREAAAGLARQQARLHGASVAVRCDGDGIVRTADDAPLFAVRGKTAFVSPAEACVERELGLRAVEAAGLELEERPVMRGELPGFDELFYVDHRGVTALAHCDG
;
A
#
# COMPACT_ATOMS: atom_id res chain seq x y z
N MET A 1 16.37 9.50 -19.23
CA MET A 1 15.60 8.23 -19.21
C MET A 1 15.02 8.11 -17.81
N GLN A 2 13.72 7.85 -17.65
CA GLN A 2 13.11 7.68 -16.34
C GLN A 2 13.64 6.37 -15.71
N GLU A 3 14.05 6.42 -14.44
CA GLU A 3 14.54 5.24 -13.73
C GLU A 3 13.40 4.25 -13.49
N VAL A 4 13.64 2.98 -13.80
CA VAL A 4 12.72 1.88 -13.49
C VAL A 4 13.21 1.21 -12.20
N TYR A 5 12.31 1.06 -11.23
CA TYR A 5 12.63 0.44 -9.94
C TYR A 5 11.41 -0.27 -9.35
N LEU A 6 11.70 -1.16 -8.39
CA LEU A 6 10.72 -1.69 -7.43
C LEU A 6 10.85 -0.94 -6.11
N TYR A 7 9.75 -0.85 -5.35
CA TYR A 7 9.79 -0.22 -4.03
C TYR A 7 8.87 -0.90 -3.03
N GLN A 8 9.19 -0.76 -1.76
CA GLN A 8 8.32 -1.08 -0.62
C GLN A 8 8.57 -0.07 0.49
N THR A 9 7.51 0.40 1.12
CA THR A 9 7.62 1.32 2.27
C THR A 9 7.46 0.52 3.56
N VAL A 10 8.52 0.49 4.36
CA VAL A 10 8.57 -0.19 5.65
C VAL A 10 8.13 0.76 6.74
N HIS A 11 7.21 0.32 7.58
CA HIS A 11 6.76 1.02 8.77
C HIS A 11 7.71 0.76 9.93
N ILE A 12 8.14 1.82 10.61
CA ILE A 12 8.98 1.75 11.80
C ILE A 12 8.19 2.33 12.99
N LEU A 13 8.12 1.56 14.08
CA LEU A 13 7.46 1.95 15.32
C LEU A 13 8.36 1.58 16.51
N GLY A 14 8.55 2.53 17.44
CA GLY A 14 9.43 2.30 18.58
C GLY A 14 10.85 1.89 18.17
N GLY A 15 11.38 2.46 17.09
CA GLY A 15 12.70 2.18 16.56
C GLY A 15 12.86 0.79 15.90
N ARG A 16 11.76 0.08 15.63
CA ARG A 16 11.78 -1.27 15.02
C ARG A 16 11.04 -1.29 13.70
N SER A 17 11.65 -1.89 12.70
CA SER A 17 11.05 -2.14 11.39
C SER A 17 9.99 -3.25 11.47
N LEU A 18 8.74 -2.94 11.10
CA LEU A 18 7.62 -3.88 11.13
C LEU A 18 7.54 -4.66 9.81
N HIS A 19 7.21 -5.94 9.89
CA HIS A 19 6.99 -6.84 8.73
C HIS A 19 8.11 -6.86 7.68
N LEU A 20 9.36 -6.48 8.05
CA LEU A 20 10.48 -6.35 7.12
C LEU A 20 10.68 -7.60 6.25
N THR A 21 10.61 -8.80 6.85
CA THR A 21 10.76 -10.07 6.12
C THR A 21 9.77 -10.19 4.96
N ALA A 22 8.51 -9.81 5.17
CA ALA A 22 7.48 -9.87 4.14
C ALA A 22 7.72 -8.83 3.03
N HIS A 23 8.09 -7.59 3.38
CA HIS A 23 8.46 -6.57 2.40
C HIS A 23 9.65 -7.01 1.53
N LEU A 24 10.68 -7.63 2.14
CA LEU A 24 11.85 -8.11 1.40
C LEU A 24 11.50 -9.29 0.49
N ALA A 25 10.58 -10.17 0.90
CA ALA A 25 10.11 -11.28 0.07
C ALA A 25 9.37 -10.78 -1.18
N VAL A 26 8.54 -9.75 -1.06
CA VAL A 26 7.86 -9.11 -2.19
C VAL A 26 8.88 -8.52 -3.16
N LEU A 27 9.85 -7.74 -2.67
CA LEU A 27 10.89 -7.14 -3.52
C LEU A 27 11.77 -8.17 -4.20
N ASP A 28 12.18 -9.23 -3.50
CA ASP A 28 13.05 -10.27 -4.07
C ASP A 28 12.32 -11.09 -5.14
N ARG A 29 11.03 -11.43 -4.92
CA ARG A 29 10.17 -12.09 -5.90
C ARG A 29 10.09 -11.27 -7.19
N TRP A 30 9.66 -10.02 -7.11
CA TRP A 30 9.48 -9.17 -8.28
C TRP A 30 10.81 -8.77 -8.95
N SER A 31 11.90 -8.66 -8.17
CA SER A 31 13.23 -8.44 -8.75
C SER A 31 13.69 -9.62 -9.62
N ARG A 32 13.41 -10.86 -9.18
CA ARG A 32 13.67 -12.05 -10.00
C ARG A 32 12.81 -12.08 -11.24
N GLU A 33 11.53 -11.78 -11.11
CA GLU A 33 10.56 -11.86 -12.20
C GLU A 33 10.77 -10.78 -13.26
N LEU A 34 10.93 -9.51 -12.85
CA LEU A 34 11.03 -8.40 -13.78
C LEU A 34 12.46 -8.03 -14.19
N PHE A 35 13.43 -8.23 -13.28
CA PHE A 35 14.83 -7.84 -13.53
C PHE A 35 15.77 -9.03 -13.72
N GLY A 36 15.26 -10.27 -13.63
CA GLY A 36 16.02 -11.50 -13.84
C GLY A 36 17.11 -11.76 -12.78
N ARG A 37 17.08 -11.09 -11.63
CA ARG A 37 18.08 -11.19 -10.59
C ARG A 37 17.48 -11.09 -9.20
N PRO A 38 18.09 -11.73 -8.18
CA PRO A 38 17.68 -11.52 -6.78
C PRO A 38 18.04 -10.09 -6.34
N ALA A 39 17.26 -9.53 -5.41
CA ALA A 39 17.56 -8.24 -4.80
C ALA A 39 18.78 -8.29 -3.86
N GLY A 40 19.15 -9.48 -3.39
CA GLY A 40 20.39 -9.72 -2.63
C GLY A 40 20.39 -9.16 -1.20
N PHE A 41 19.22 -9.03 -0.59
CA PHE A 41 19.10 -8.50 0.77
C PHE A 41 19.75 -9.40 1.83
N ARG A 42 20.41 -8.74 2.79
CA ARG A 42 20.81 -9.35 4.07
C ARG A 42 19.95 -8.72 5.15
N GLN A 43 18.98 -9.45 5.67
CA GLN A 43 17.90 -8.90 6.52
C GLN A 43 18.43 -8.13 7.75
N GLN A 44 19.32 -8.72 8.56
CA GLN A 44 19.79 -8.07 9.79
C GLN A 44 20.59 -6.77 9.54
N PRO A 45 21.56 -6.73 8.62
CA PRO A 45 22.25 -5.47 8.28
C PRO A 45 21.27 -4.43 7.71
N LEU A 46 20.32 -4.84 6.88
CA LEU A 46 19.34 -3.93 6.28
C LEU A 46 18.38 -3.36 7.32
N ALA A 47 17.89 -4.18 8.27
CA ALA A 47 17.07 -3.70 9.38
C ALA A 47 17.76 -2.57 10.15
N ARG A 48 19.04 -2.75 10.48
CA ARG A 48 19.84 -1.73 11.18
C ARG A 48 19.99 -0.43 10.37
N GLN A 49 20.15 -0.53 9.06
CA GLN A 49 20.25 0.65 8.18
C GLN A 49 18.92 1.40 8.11
N ILE A 50 17.80 0.67 7.98
CA ILE A 50 16.45 1.24 7.98
C ILE A 50 16.16 1.96 9.31
N GLU A 51 16.42 1.30 10.43
CA GLU A 51 16.18 1.83 11.77
C GLU A 51 17.09 3.03 12.06
N ALA A 52 18.34 2.99 11.61
CA ALA A 52 19.28 4.12 11.73
C ALA A 52 18.85 5.33 10.85
N LEU A 53 18.30 5.09 9.66
CA LEU A 53 17.77 6.16 8.81
C LEU A 53 16.51 6.77 9.44
N ALA A 54 15.60 5.96 9.97
CA ALA A 54 14.41 6.42 10.67
C ALA A 54 14.77 7.29 11.89
N ALA A 55 15.78 6.88 12.69
CA ALA A 55 16.24 7.62 13.86
C ALA A 55 16.78 9.02 13.54
N GLN A 56 17.14 9.31 12.29
CA GLN A 56 17.53 10.67 11.86
C GLN A 56 16.30 11.59 11.68
N THR A 57 15.12 11.03 11.49
CA THR A 57 13.88 11.78 11.27
C THR A 57 13.15 12.07 12.58
N ALA A 58 13.13 11.11 13.50
CA ALA A 58 12.55 11.26 14.83
C ALA A 58 13.19 10.27 15.82
N PRO A 59 13.29 10.62 17.13
CA PRO A 59 13.85 9.72 18.13
C PRO A 59 13.08 8.40 18.22
N ALA A 60 13.80 7.32 18.54
CA ALA A 60 13.21 5.97 18.62
C ALA A 60 12.24 5.79 19.80
N ASP A 61 12.31 6.65 20.80
CA ASP A 61 11.44 6.66 21.98
C ASP A 61 10.15 7.48 21.78
N CYS A 62 9.99 8.12 20.62
CA CYS A 62 8.73 8.80 20.31
C CYS A 62 7.68 7.79 19.82
N ASP A 63 6.41 8.06 20.18
CA ASP A 63 5.24 7.26 19.73
C ASP A 63 4.81 7.56 18.27
N LEU A 64 5.71 8.08 17.47
CA LEU A 64 5.47 8.38 16.06
C LEU A 64 5.77 7.18 15.19
N SER A 65 4.92 6.96 14.21
CA SER A 65 5.24 6.08 13.10
C SER A 65 6.18 6.76 12.14
N GLN A 66 7.21 6.06 11.70
CA GLN A 66 8.20 6.50 10.73
C GLN A 66 8.18 5.58 9.52
N PHE A 67 8.55 6.09 8.37
CA PHE A 67 8.52 5.32 7.13
C PHE A 67 9.85 5.41 6.40
N VAL A 68 10.34 4.25 5.97
CA VAL A 68 11.53 4.14 5.12
C VAL A 68 11.17 3.33 3.89
N ARG A 69 11.42 3.89 2.73
CA ARG A 69 11.27 3.24 1.44
C ARG A 69 12.54 2.48 1.09
N ILE A 70 12.40 1.24 0.68
CA ILE A 70 13.43 0.44 0.03
C ILE A 70 13.18 0.52 -1.46
N VAL A 71 14.16 0.96 -2.22
CA VAL A 71 14.10 1.06 -3.68
C VAL A 71 15.12 0.12 -4.29
N VAL A 72 14.70 -0.70 -5.24
CA VAL A 72 15.55 -1.64 -5.99
C VAL A 72 15.58 -1.22 -7.45
N PRO A 73 16.63 -0.54 -7.92
CA PRO A 73 16.77 -0.13 -9.30
C PRO A 73 16.86 -1.31 -10.27
N ALA A 74 16.27 -1.19 -11.46
CA ALA A 74 16.41 -2.21 -12.50
C ALA A 74 17.87 -2.36 -12.96
N SER A 75 18.66 -1.28 -12.93
CA SER A 75 20.10 -1.29 -13.24
C SER A 75 20.91 -2.23 -12.35
N GLY A 76 20.50 -2.41 -11.09
CA GLY A 76 21.23 -3.17 -10.10
C GLY A 76 22.42 -2.43 -9.45
N ASP A 77 22.63 -1.18 -9.81
CA ASP A 77 23.66 -0.32 -9.23
C ASP A 77 23.06 1.05 -8.87
N PRO A 78 22.98 1.37 -7.55
CA PRO A 78 23.27 0.48 -6.41
C PRO A 78 22.30 -0.71 -6.36
N ALA A 79 22.66 -1.77 -5.63
CA ALA A 79 21.78 -2.95 -5.48
C ALA A 79 20.41 -2.57 -4.90
N PHE A 80 20.39 -1.63 -3.95
CA PHE A 80 19.20 -0.95 -3.42
C PHE A 80 19.60 0.40 -2.82
N ARG A 81 18.61 1.25 -2.58
CA ARG A 81 18.76 2.48 -1.78
C ARG A 81 17.62 2.60 -0.77
N LEU A 82 17.87 3.38 0.28
CA LEU A 82 16.90 3.69 1.32
C LEU A 82 16.55 5.17 1.25
N GLU A 83 15.27 5.48 1.37
CA GLU A 83 14.75 6.84 1.33
C GLU A 83 13.81 7.06 2.53
N SER A 84 13.93 8.21 3.21
CA SER A 84 12.98 8.56 4.27
C SER A 84 11.67 9.03 3.64
N GLU A 85 10.54 8.44 4.05
CA GLU A 85 9.19 8.77 3.58
C GLU A 85 8.40 9.62 4.61
N GLY A 86 9.07 10.07 5.67
CA GLY A 86 8.50 10.93 6.68
C GLY A 86 7.94 10.20 7.90
N ILE A 87 7.01 10.85 8.58
CA ILE A 87 6.42 10.43 9.85
C ILE A 87 4.90 10.51 9.82
N SER A 88 4.24 9.79 10.74
CA SER A 88 2.80 9.91 11.01
C SER A 88 2.55 9.99 12.51
N LEU A 89 1.56 10.80 12.88
CA LEU A 89 1.04 10.87 14.26
C LEU A 89 0.18 9.65 14.63
N TYR A 90 -0.29 8.90 13.63
CA TYR A 90 -1.02 7.65 13.85
C TYR A 90 -0.03 6.54 14.17
N ARG A 91 -0.31 5.81 15.23
CA ARG A 91 0.56 4.78 15.74
C ARG A 91 0.30 3.45 15.03
N GLY A 92 1.36 2.86 14.49
CA GLY A 92 1.26 1.55 13.85
C GLY A 92 0.28 1.54 12.67
N TYR A 93 -0.45 0.43 12.55
CA TYR A 93 -1.48 0.25 11.53
C TYR A 93 -2.89 0.50 12.07
N ASP A 94 -3.03 1.39 13.04
CA ASP A 94 -4.32 1.73 13.63
C ASP A 94 -5.24 2.45 12.63
N LEU A 95 -6.53 2.48 12.94
CA LEU A 95 -7.52 3.25 12.19
C LEU A 95 -7.19 4.74 12.29
N ARG A 96 -7.00 5.37 11.15
CA ARG A 96 -6.80 6.82 11.06
C ARG A 96 -8.15 7.54 11.14
N SER A 97 -8.21 8.62 11.92
CA SER A 97 -9.41 9.46 12.02
C SER A 97 -9.62 10.35 10.77
N LEU A 98 -9.12 9.91 9.62
CA LEU A 98 -9.32 10.54 8.32
C LEU A 98 -10.44 9.79 7.60
N MET A 99 -11.36 10.52 7.00
CA MET A 99 -12.42 9.97 6.16
C MET A 99 -12.44 10.75 4.83
N PRO A 100 -11.48 10.49 3.92
CA PRO A 100 -11.41 11.20 2.66
C PRO A 100 -12.52 10.75 1.69
N ASP A 101 -12.96 11.67 0.83
CA ASP A 101 -13.76 11.34 -0.34
C ASP A 101 -12.90 10.68 -1.42
N ALA A 102 -13.50 9.73 -2.12
CA ALA A 102 -12.89 8.97 -3.18
C ALA A 102 -13.63 9.12 -4.52
N ALA A 103 -12.89 8.99 -5.61
CA ALA A 103 -13.46 8.90 -6.95
C ALA A 103 -12.94 7.65 -7.66
N THR A 104 -13.82 6.92 -8.34
CA THR A 104 -13.42 5.76 -9.14
C THR A 104 -12.83 6.20 -10.47
N LEU A 105 -11.72 5.58 -10.83
CA LEU A 105 -11.05 5.78 -12.11
C LEU A 105 -10.78 4.44 -12.77
N GLN A 106 -11.16 4.31 -14.05
CA GLN A 106 -10.96 3.08 -14.80
C GLN A 106 -9.71 3.17 -15.66
N TYR A 107 -8.72 2.36 -15.34
CA TYR A 107 -7.50 2.25 -16.14
C TYR A 107 -6.75 0.94 -15.86
N ASP A 108 -6.07 0.45 -16.89
CA ASP A 108 -5.15 -0.67 -16.79
C ASP A 108 -3.70 -0.18 -16.76
N MET A 109 -2.85 -1.00 -16.18
CA MET A 109 -1.42 -0.74 -16.15
C MET A 109 -0.65 -2.05 -16.34
N PRO A 110 0.58 -2.01 -16.90
CA PRO A 110 1.43 -3.20 -16.98
C PRO A 110 1.85 -3.64 -15.56
N PHE A 111 1.88 -4.95 -15.35
CA PHE A 111 2.31 -5.55 -14.08
C PHE A 111 1.58 -4.95 -12.85
N PRO A 112 0.23 -5.00 -12.81
CA PRO A 112 -0.57 -4.26 -11.83
C PRO A 112 -0.31 -4.68 -10.38
N GLU A 113 0.22 -5.87 -10.14
CA GLU A 113 0.54 -6.38 -8.81
C GLU A 113 1.99 -6.06 -8.38
N ALA A 114 2.86 -5.72 -9.33
CA ALA A 114 4.26 -5.42 -9.04
C ALA A 114 4.42 -3.99 -8.47
N PRO A 115 5.17 -3.81 -7.37
CA PRO A 115 5.39 -2.49 -6.77
C PRO A 115 6.44 -1.70 -7.56
N THR A 116 6.09 -1.25 -8.76
CA THR A 116 6.99 -0.58 -9.69
C THR A 116 6.87 0.94 -9.67
N SER A 117 7.91 1.63 -10.13
CA SER A 117 7.86 3.09 -10.40
C SER A 117 6.76 3.48 -11.40
N ALA A 118 6.38 2.60 -12.32
CA ALA A 118 5.27 2.83 -13.25
C ALA A 118 3.91 2.82 -12.51
N ARG A 119 3.72 1.86 -11.59
CA ARG A 119 2.53 1.80 -10.72
C ARG A 119 2.42 3.05 -9.84
N GLU A 120 3.52 3.48 -9.22
CA GLU A 120 3.56 4.71 -8.42
C GLU A 120 3.18 5.94 -9.24
N ALA A 121 3.73 6.09 -10.45
CA ALA A 121 3.41 7.19 -11.35
C ALA A 121 1.93 7.17 -11.77
N ALA A 122 1.39 6.00 -12.11
CA ALA A 122 -0.03 5.84 -12.45
C ALA A 122 -0.95 6.21 -11.27
N ALA A 123 -0.63 5.76 -10.05
CA ALA A 123 -1.37 6.14 -8.85
C ALA A 123 -1.29 7.65 -8.56
N GLY A 124 -0.14 8.28 -8.81
CA GLY A 124 0.03 9.72 -8.71
C GLY A 124 -0.86 10.50 -9.67
N LEU A 125 -0.93 10.07 -10.94
CA LEU A 125 -1.82 10.66 -11.94
C LEU A 125 -3.30 10.43 -11.60
N ALA A 126 -3.65 9.22 -11.15
CA ALA A 126 -5.01 8.90 -10.73
C ALA A 126 -5.47 9.78 -9.57
N ARG A 127 -4.62 10.00 -8.57
CA ARG A 127 -4.88 10.92 -7.45
C ARG A 127 -5.10 12.36 -7.92
N GLN A 128 -4.32 12.79 -8.91
CA GLN A 128 -4.52 14.12 -9.52
C GLN A 128 -5.88 14.21 -10.23
N GLN A 129 -6.31 13.15 -10.93
CA GLN A 129 -7.62 13.12 -11.57
C GLN A 129 -8.75 13.09 -10.50
N ALA A 130 -8.62 12.31 -9.45
CA ALA A 130 -9.59 12.29 -8.35
C ALA A 130 -9.80 13.70 -7.76
N ARG A 131 -8.72 14.48 -7.59
CA ARG A 131 -8.80 15.88 -7.12
C ARG A 131 -9.61 16.79 -8.05
N LEU A 132 -9.57 16.58 -9.34
CA LEU A 132 -10.41 17.33 -10.30
C LEU A 132 -11.90 17.02 -10.12
N HIS A 133 -12.23 15.89 -9.53
CA HIS A 133 -13.59 15.47 -9.16
C HIS A 133 -13.93 15.77 -7.68
N GLY A 134 -13.13 16.57 -6.99
CA GLY A 134 -13.37 16.95 -5.60
C GLY A 134 -12.98 15.87 -4.56
N ALA A 135 -12.39 14.76 -5.00
CA ALA A 135 -11.96 13.67 -4.13
C ALA A 135 -10.44 13.72 -3.87
N SER A 136 -10.00 13.15 -2.75
CA SER A 136 -8.58 13.08 -2.41
C SER A 136 -7.97 11.69 -2.59
N VAL A 137 -8.81 10.67 -2.75
CA VAL A 137 -8.43 9.27 -2.96
C VAL A 137 -8.89 8.80 -4.34
N ALA A 138 -8.03 8.12 -5.07
CA ALA A 138 -8.36 7.47 -6.34
C ALA A 138 -8.65 5.98 -6.11
N VAL A 139 -9.86 5.54 -6.40
CA VAL A 139 -10.22 4.11 -6.43
C VAL A 139 -10.03 3.60 -7.85
N ARG A 140 -9.03 2.72 -8.04
CA ARG A 140 -8.73 2.11 -9.33
C ARG A 140 -9.67 0.96 -9.63
N CYS A 141 -10.33 1.02 -10.78
CA CYS A 141 -10.99 -0.11 -11.41
C CYS A 141 -10.19 -0.51 -12.66
N ASP A 142 -10.11 -1.80 -12.96
CA ASP A 142 -9.52 -2.28 -14.22
C ASP A 142 -10.49 -2.14 -15.40
N GLY A 143 -10.05 -2.60 -16.59
CA GLY A 143 -10.84 -2.57 -17.82
C GLY A 143 -12.17 -3.30 -17.74
N ASP A 144 -12.26 -4.33 -16.89
CA ASP A 144 -13.50 -5.10 -16.65
C ASP A 144 -14.39 -4.45 -15.57
N GLY A 145 -13.97 -3.34 -14.99
CA GLY A 145 -14.68 -2.63 -13.92
C GLY A 145 -14.54 -3.27 -12.54
N ILE A 146 -13.56 -4.15 -12.35
CA ILE A 146 -13.25 -4.74 -11.05
C ILE A 146 -12.44 -3.72 -10.23
N VAL A 147 -12.88 -3.46 -9.02
CA VAL A 147 -12.19 -2.60 -8.05
C VAL A 147 -10.92 -3.28 -7.57
N ARG A 148 -9.79 -2.61 -7.70
CA ARG A 148 -8.47 -3.17 -7.38
C ARG A 148 -7.82 -2.54 -6.17
N THR A 149 -7.73 -1.21 -6.12
CA THR A 149 -7.00 -0.48 -5.09
C THR A 149 -7.66 0.87 -4.79
N ALA A 150 -7.37 1.42 -3.61
CA ALA A 150 -7.57 2.82 -3.29
C ALA A 150 -6.21 3.44 -2.96
N ASP A 151 -5.84 4.52 -3.64
CA ASP A 151 -4.50 5.14 -3.55
C ASP A 151 -3.34 4.14 -3.62
N ASP A 152 -3.48 3.13 -4.49
CA ASP A 152 -2.53 2.05 -4.68
C ASP A 152 -2.45 1.02 -3.52
N ALA A 153 -3.36 1.07 -2.58
CA ALA A 153 -3.46 0.16 -1.44
C ALA A 153 -4.69 -0.77 -1.56
N PRO A 154 -4.67 -1.95 -0.94
CA PRO A 154 -5.80 -2.88 -0.95
C PRO A 154 -7.08 -2.24 -0.40
N LEU A 155 -8.17 -2.30 -1.16
CA LEU A 155 -9.49 -1.82 -0.78
C LEU A 155 -10.35 -2.98 -0.29
N PHE A 156 -11.05 -2.73 0.80
CA PHE A 156 -12.05 -3.62 1.40
C PHE A 156 -13.41 -2.92 1.40
N ALA A 157 -14.46 -3.67 1.12
CA ALA A 157 -15.84 -3.19 1.16
C ALA A 157 -16.62 -4.00 2.19
N VAL A 158 -17.48 -3.36 2.98
CA VAL A 158 -18.27 -4.03 4.02
C VAL A 158 -19.75 -3.89 3.73
N ARG A 159 -20.50 -4.99 3.89
CA ARG A 159 -21.94 -5.01 3.86
C ARG A 159 -22.46 -5.91 4.98
N GLY A 160 -23.17 -5.31 5.94
CA GLY A 160 -23.63 -6.02 7.12
C GLY A 160 -22.48 -6.59 7.95
N LYS A 161 -22.34 -7.90 7.98
CA LYS A 161 -21.27 -8.59 8.69
C LYS A 161 -20.21 -9.22 7.78
N THR A 162 -20.24 -8.91 6.51
CA THR A 162 -19.31 -9.48 5.53
C THR A 162 -18.40 -8.39 4.94
N ALA A 163 -17.12 -8.62 4.96
CA ALA A 163 -16.11 -7.85 4.25
C ALA A 163 -15.79 -8.53 2.92
N PHE A 164 -15.72 -7.76 1.87
CA PHE A 164 -15.42 -8.18 0.50
C PHE A 164 -14.09 -7.59 0.06
N VAL A 165 -13.29 -8.37 -0.64
CA VAL A 165 -12.03 -7.93 -1.22
C VAL A 165 -11.82 -8.60 -2.58
N SER A 166 -11.36 -7.85 -3.57
CA SER A 166 -11.02 -8.44 -4.86
C SER A 166 -9.74 -9.30 -4.76
N PRO A 167 -9.69 -10.44 -5.46
CA PRO A 167 -8.49 -11.26 -5.52
C PRO A 167 -7.28 -10.46 -6.01
N ALA A 168 -6.17 -10.59 -5.32
CA ALA A 168 -4.90 -9.93 -5.63
C ALA A 168 -3.73 -10.70 -5.02
N GLU A 169 -2.52 -10.39 -5.45
CA GLU A 169 -1.29 -10.92 -4.89
C GLU A 169 -1.13 -10.53 -3.41
N ALA A 170 -0.52 -11.44 -2.64
CA ALA A 170 -0.22 -11.19 -1.23
C ALA A 170 0.80 -10.05 -1.07
N CYS A 171 0.45 -9.08 -0.23
CA CYS A 171 1.32 -8.00 0.24
C CYS A 171 1.07 -7.73 1.72
N VAL A 172 1.94 -6.97 2.35
CA VAL A 172 1.86 -6.71 3.81
C VAL A 172 0.55 -6.02 4.16
N GLU A 173 0.16 -5.02 3.39
CA GLU A 173 -1.04 -4.22 3.63
C GLU A 173 -2.32 -5.06 3.47
N ARG A 174 -2.35 -5.98 2.49
CA ARG A 174 -3.46 -6.91 2.32
C ARG A 174 -3.60 -7.84 3.53
N GLU A 175 -2.51 -8.44 3.98
CA GLU A 175 -2.49 -9.31 5.16
C GLU A 175 -2.95 -8.59 6.43
N LEU A 176 -2.58 -7.33 6.58
CA LEU A 176 -3.02 -6.49 7.69
C LEU A 176 -4.53 -6.18 7.60
N GLY A 177 -5.03 -5.90 6.40
CA GLY A 177 -6.45 -5.70 6.16
C GLY A 177 -7.29 -6.94 6.47
N LEU A 178 -6.81 -8.13 6.06
CA LEU A 178 -7.45 -9.41 6.38
C LEU A 178 -7.52 -9.65 7.89
N ARG A 179 -6.44 -9.35 8.62
CA ARG A 179 -6.42 -9.44 10.09
C ARG A 179 -7.35 -8.42 10.75
N ALA A 180 -7.46 -7.22 10.19
CA ALA A 180 -8.39 -6.20 10.69
C ALA A 180 -9.86 -6.68 10.53
N VAL A 181 -10.20 -7.30 9.40
CA VAL A 181 -11.51 -7.91 9.15
C VAL A 181 -11.81 -9.00 10.18
N GLU A 182 -10.85 -9.91 10.42
CA GLU A 182 -10.96 -10.98 11.42
C GLU A 182 -11.13 -10.41 12.83
N ALA A 183 -10.30 -9.43 13.21
CA ALA A 183 -10.37 -8.77 14.52
C ALA A 183 -11.69 -8.03 14.77
N ALA A 184 -12.32 -7.51 13.69
CA ALA A 184 -13.64 -6.89 13.75
C ALA A 184 -14.79 -7.93 13.83
N GLY A 185 -14.49 -9.22 13.73
CA GLY A 185 -15.49 -10.30 13.74
C GLY A 185 -16.36 -10.32 12.48
N LEU A 186 -15.84 -9.81 11.37
CA LEU A 186 -16.50 -9.84 10.08
C LEU A 186 -16.16 -11.14 9.35
N GLU A 187 -17.12 -11.65 8.58
CA GLU A 187 -16.88 -12.72 7.62
C GLU A 187 -16.13 -12.16 6.41
N LEU A 188 -15.22 -12.95 5.83
CA LEU A 188 -14.46 -12.54 4.65
C LEU A 188 -14.98 -13.27 3.41
N GLU A 189 -15.26 -12.53 2.36
CA GLU A 189 -15.54 -13.05 1.03
C GLU A 189 -14.55 -12.48 0.02
N GLU A 190 -13.69 -13.35 -0.53
CA GLU A 190 -12.76 -12.99 -1.59
C GLU A 190 -13.41 -13.26 -2.95
N ARG A 191 -13.82 -12.19 -3.63
CA ARG A 191 -14.37 -12.21 -4.98
C ARG A 191 -14.14 -10.89 -5.70
N PRO A 192 -14.26 -10.85 -7.04
CA PRO A 192 -14.28 -9.57 -7.74
C PRO A 192 -15.36 -8.64 -7.18
N VAL A 193 -14.97 -7.46 -6.74
CA VAL A 193 -15.87 -6.38 -6.35
C VAL A 193 -16.02 -5.46 -7.56
N MET A 194 -17.26 -5.35 -8.08
CA MET A 194 -17.50 -4.53 -9.26
C MET A 194 -17.71 -3.07 -8.88
N ARG A 195 -17.26 -2.14 -9.73
CA ARG A 195 -17.49 -0.70 -9.56
C ARG A 195 -18.98 -0.38 -9.28
N GLY A 196 -19.88 -1.02 -10.03
CA GLY A 196 -21.32 -0.81 -9.88
C GLY A 196 -21.91 -1.27 -8.55
N GLU A 197 -21.19 -2.07 -7.77
CA GLU A 197 -21.60 -2.53 -6.43
C GLU A 197 -21.26 -1.54 -5.32
N LEU A 198 -20.28 -0.62 -5.56
CA LEU A 198 -19.76 0.28 -4.53
C LEU A 198 -20.85 1.05 -3.76
N PRO A 199 -21.89 1.62 -4.42
CA PRO A 199 -22.95 2.32 -3.70
C PRO A 199 -23.81 1.44 -2.76
N GLY A 200 -23.71 0.11 -2.90
CA GLY A 200 -24.45 -0.84 -2.08
C GLY A 200 -23.67 -1.38 -0.88
N PHE A 201 -22.46 -0.92 -0.64
CA PHE A 201 -21.71 -1.25 0.58
C PHE A 201 -21.96 -0.22 1.68
N ASP A 202 -21.91 -0.67 2.93
CA ASP A 202 -22.11 0.19 4.09
C ASP A 202 -20.85 1.00 4.39
N GLU A 203 -19.67 0.38 4.15
CA GLU A 203 -18.37 0.99 4.40
C GLU A 203 -17.35 0.56 3.35
N LEU A 204 -16.43 1.47 3.03
CA LEU A 204 -15.24 1.21 2.24
C LEU A 204 -14.02 1.63 3.05
N PHE A 205 -12.98 0.80 3.10
CA PHE A 205 -11.72 1.17 3.72
C PHE A 205 -10.53 0.59 2.96
N TYR A 206 -9.39 1.21 3.08
CA TYR A 206 -8.14 0.69 2.53
C TYR A 206 -7.04 0.64 3.60
N VAL A 207 -6.02 -0.16 3.35
CA VAL A 207 -4.88 -0.33 4.26
C VAL A 207 -3.60 -0.03 3.50
N ASP A 208 -2.91 1.02 3.89
CA ASP A 208 -1.59 1.38 3.38
C ASP A 208 -0.52 1.27 4.49
N HIS A 209 0.72 1.62 4.17
CA HIS A 209 1.82 1.63 5.14
C HIS A 209 1.59 2.57 6.34
N ARG A 210 0.59 3.45 6.30
CA ARG A 210 0.25 4.41 7.37
C ARG A 210 -0.88 3.92 8.27
N GLY A 211 -1.56 2.84 7.91
CA GLY A 211 -2.67 2.27 8.67
C GLY A 211 -3.97 2.12 7.87
N VAL A 212 -5.06 1.93 8.60
CA VAL A 212 -6.40 1.74 8.04
C VAL A 212 -7.08 3.10 7.84
N THR A 213 -7.69 3.30 6.68
CA THR A 213 -8.43 4.54 6.36
C THR A 213 -9.79 4.20 5.80
N ALA A 214 -10.84 4.62 6.51
CA ALA A 214 -12.21 4.57 5.99
C ALA A 214 -12.45 5.71 4.97
N LEU A 215 -13.24 5.46 3.96
CA LEU A 215 -13.69 6.46 2.99
C LEU A 215 -15.03 7.06 3.45
N ALA A 216 -15.19 8.37 3.27
CA ALA A 216 -16.47 9.03 3.58
C ALA A 216 -17.49 8.76 2.47
N HIS A 217 -17.10 9.05 1.24
CA HIS A 217 -17.94 8.83 0.05
C HIS A 217 -17.07 8.33 -1.10
N CYS A 218 -17.71 7.64 -2.05
CA CYS A 218 -17.08 7.22 -3.29
C CYS A 218 -18.02 7.54 -4.46
N ASP A 219 -17.56 8.37 -5.42
CA ASP A 219 -18.30 8.86 -6.59
C ASP A 219 -19.57 9.68 -6.25
N GLY A 220 -19.57 10.43 -5.11
CA GLY A 220 -20.82 11.10 -4.73
C GLY A 220 -20.69 12.31 -3.92
#